data_8a5935604b67444a3aaf9a6c380640b2
#
_entry.id   8a5935604b67444a3aaf9a6c380640b2
#
_cell.length_a   1.000
_cell.length_b   1.000
_cell.length_c   1.000
_cell.angle_alpha   90.00
_cell.angle_beta   90.00
_cell.angle_gamma   90.00
#
_symmetry.space_group_name_H-M   'P 1'
#
loop_
_entity.id
_entity.type
_entity.pdbx_description
1 polymer ?
#
loop_
_entity_poly.entity_id
_entity_poly.type
_entity_poly.pdbx_seq_one_letter_code
_entity_poly.pdbx_strand_id
1 'polypeptide(L)'
;MEVLLLKLYLDNCCYSRPFDDQSQERIYLESEAILSILKLGEKQQFEILGSSILQLEMNRLRDEDKKQKIQNLYQVVHKEIPYTPDVKKRSEEIMKLSKIRSFDSLHVAIAESASVDVVLTTDDKLEKMASHLDLKVKVQNPLKFVLEVL
;
A
#
# COMPACT_ATOMS: atom_id res chain seq x y z
N MET A 1 -1.66 19.25 -22.83
CA MET A 1 -0.58 18.90 -21.88
C MET A 1 -1.03 17.72 -21.04
N GLU A 2 -0.25 16.64 -21.03
CA GLU A 2 -0.54 15.49 -20.18
C GLU A 2 -0.16 15.80 -18.74
N VAL A 3 -1.09 15.51 -17.82
CA VAL A 3 -0.80 15.59 -16.38
C VAL A 3 -0.46 14.17 -15.90
N LEU A 4 0.77 13.99 -15.42
CA LEU A 4 1.19 12.74 -14.86
C LEU A 4 0.75 12.66 -13.40
N LEU A 5 -0.10 11.70 -13.09
CA LEU A 5 -0.54 11.44 -11.72
C LEU A 5 0.47 10.58 -10.99
N LEU A 6 0.68 10.86 -9.69
CA LEU A 6 1.43 9.95 -8.84
C LEU A 6 0.70 8.62 -8.75
N LYS A 7 1.43 7.53 -8.91
CA LYS A 7 0.92 6.18 -8.76
C LYS A 7 1.22 5.67 -7.36
N LEU A 8 0.18 5.32 -6.64
CA LEU A 8 0.27 4.88 -5.25
C LEU A 8 -0.23 3.44 -5.11
N TYR A 9 0.43 2.69 -4.25
CA TYR A 9 0.02 1.35 -3.87
C TYR A 9 -0.04 1.31 -2.34
N LEU A 10 -1.24 1.10 -1.79
CA LEU A 10 -1.42 1.02 -0.35
C LEU A 10 -1.44 -0.44 0.05
N ASP A 11 -0.65 -0.81 1.07
CA ASP A 11 -0.69 -2.18 1.56
C ASP A 11 -1.95 -2.44 2.41
N ASN A 12 -2.16 -3.69 2.78
CA ASN A 12 -3.35 -4.11 3.50
C ASN A 12 -3.53 -3.36 4.84
N CYS A 13 -2.45 -3.07 5.54
CA CYS A 13 -2.53 -2.37 6.83
C CYS A 13 -3.07 -0.94 6.68
N CYS A 14 -2.88 -0.30 5.52
CA CYS A 14 -3.46 1.02 5.26
C CYS A 14 -4.98 0.92 5.12
N TYR A 15 -5.48 -0.07 4.40
CA TYR A 15 -6.93 -0.24 4.24
C TYR A 15 -7.62 -0.64 5.55
N SER A 16 -6.92 -1.30 6.46
CA SER A 16 -7.48 -1.70 7.74
C SER A 16 -7.37 -0.63 8.83
N ARG A 17 -6.41 0.28 8.71
CA ARG A 17 -6.12 1.29 9.76
C ARG A 17 -7.34 2.12 10.19
N PRO A 18 -8.23 2.59 9.29
CA PRO A 18 -9.41 3.35 9.70
C PRO A 18 -10.37 2.57 10.61
N PHE A 19 -10.25 1.25 10.68
CA PHE A 19 -11.09 0.37 11.48
C PHE A 19 -10.39 -0.17 12.73
N ASP A 20 -9.16 0.27 12.98
CA ASP A 20 -8.42 -0.02 14.20
C ASP A 20 -8.86 0.95 15.32
N ASP A 21 -8.29 0.80 16.50
CA ASP A 21 -8.65 1.59 17.68
C ASP A 21 -8.28 3.06 17.52
N GLN A 22 -9.26 3.90 17.17
CA GLN A 22 -9.07 5.33 16.91
C GLN A 22 -8.79 6.15 18.18
N SER A 23 -8.88 5.54 19.37
CA SER A 23 -8.50 6.23 20.62
C SER A 23 -6.99 6.43 20.72
N GLN A 24 -6.21 5.68 19.95
CA GLN A 24 -4.76 5.85 19.84
C GLN A 24 -4.46 6.95 18.83
N GLU A 25 -3.74 7.97 19.28
CA GLU A 25 -3.48 9.19 18.49
C GLU A 25 -2.82 8.89 17.14
N ARG A 26 -1.80 8.04 17.14
CA ARG A 26 -1.09 7.68 15.92
C ARG A 26 -2.02 7.00 14.92
N ILE A 27 -2.83 6.04 15.38
CA ILE A 27 -3.79 5.33 14.53
C ILE A 27 -4.78 6.30 13.91
N TYR A 28 -5.30 7.23 14.71
CA TYR A 28 -6.24 8.25 14.25
C TYR A 28 -5.62 9.13 13.15
N LEU A 29 -4.40 9.63 13.37
CA LEU A 29 -3.72 10.48 12.39
C LEU A 29 -3.41 9.74 11.10
N GLU A 30 -2.93 8.50 11.20
CA GLU A 30 -2.68 7.67 10.02
C GLU A 30 -3.98 7.39 9.26
N SER A 31 -5.07 7.12 9.98
CA SER A 31 -6.39 6.88 9.37
C SER A 31 -6.88 8.10 8.60
N GLU A 32 -6.75 9.29 9.17
CA GLU A 32 -7.14 10.54 8.50
C GLU A 32 -6.31 10.76 7.23
N ALA A 33 -5.00 10.50 7.29
CA ALA A 33 -4.12 10.60 6.13
C ALA A 33 -4.55 9.61 5.03
N ILE A 34 -4.80 8.35 5.39
CA ILE A 34 -5.22 7.31 4.45
C ILE A 34 -6.55 7.70 3.78
N LEU A 35 -7.54 8.11 4.56
CA LEU A 35 -8.85 8.49 4.01
C LEU A 35 -8.74 9.69 3.09
N SER A 36 -7.86 10.65 3.40
CA SER A 36 -7.59 11.80 2.52
C SER A 36 -6.98 11.36 1.19
N ILE A 37 -6.02 10.44 1.24
CA ILE A 37 -5.37 9.89 0.04
C ILE A 37 -6.39 9.17 -0.83
N LEU A 38 -7.23 8.32 -0.24
CA LEU A 38 -8.25 7.58 -0.98
C LEU A 38 -9.29 8.53 -1.60
N LYS A 39 -9.68 9.57 -0.88
CA LYS A 39 -10.61 10.58 -1.39
C LYS A 39 -10.02 11.32 -2.59
N LEU A 40 -8.73 11.68 -2.53
CA LEU A 40 -8.04 12.32 -3.65
C LEU A 40 -7.90 11.34 -4.82
N GLY A 41 -7.73 10.05 -4.54
CA GLY A 41 -7.76 9.01 -5.57
C GLY A 41 -9.11 8.96 -6.29
N GLU A 42 -10.22 9.01 -5.55
CA GLU A 42 -11.57 9.07 -6.15
C GLU A 42 -11.74 10.29 -7.05
N LYS A 43 -11.12 11.40 -6.70
CA LYS A 43 -11.14 12.65 -7.49
C LYS A 43 -10.11 12.62 -8.63
N GLN A 44 -9.45 11.49 -8.84
CA GLN A 44 -8.45 11.31 -9.90
C GLN A 44 -7.24 12.25 -9.78
N GLN A 45 -6.88 12.62 -8.55
CA GLN A 45 -5.67 13.39 -8.28
C GLN A 45 -4.47 12.50 -7.98
N PHE A 46 -4.72 11.23 -7.65
CA PHE A 46 -3.73 10.16 -7.58
C PHE A 46 -4.27 8.96 -8.36
N GLU A 47 -3.38 8.13 -8.88
CA GLU A 47 -3.75 6.81 -9.40
C GLU A 47 -3.49 5.77 -8.31
N ILE A 48 -4.55 5.18 -7.78
CA ILE A 48 -4.45 4.15 -6.73
C ILE A 48 -4.47 2.78 -7.39
N LEU A 49 -3.40 2.02 -7.20
CA LEU A 49 -3.25 0.69 -7.78
C LEU A 49 -3.36 -0.36 -6.68
N GLY A 50 -3.88 -1.51 -7.04
CA GLY A 50 -4.02 -2.66 -6.15
C GLY A 50 -3.51 -3.93 -6.82
N SER A 51 -3.86 -5.08 -6.26
CA SER A 51 -3.45 -6.38 -6.79
C SER A 51 -4.32 -7.50 -6.24
N SER A 52 -4.29 -8.64 -6.93
CA SER A 52 -4.94 -9.87 -6.42
C SER A 52 -4.30 -10.35 -5.11
N ILE A 53 -3.02 -10.02 -4.88
CA ILE A 53 -2.34 -10.37 -3.63
C ILE A 53 -2.93 -9.58 -2.45
N LEU A 54 -3.24 -8.30 -2.65
CA LEU A 54 -3.96 -7.50 -1.64
C LEU A 54 -5.33 -8.11 -1.34
N GLN A 55 -6.07 -8.49 -2.36
CA GLN A 55 -7.38 -9.11 -2.18
C GLN A 55 -7.27 -10.44 -1.42
N LEU A 56 -6.26 -11.24 -1.75
CA LEU A 56 -5.99 -12.50 -1.04
C LEU A 56 -5.75 -12.26 0.46
N GLU A 57 -4.94 -11.26 0.78
CA GLU A 57 -4.66 -10.87 2.17
C GLU A 57 -5.93 -10.41 2.89
N MET A 58 -6.71 -9.55 2.24
CA MET A 58 -7.98 -9.04 2.79
C MET A 58 -8.97 -10.18 3.05
N ASN A 59 -9.04 -11.15 2.14
CA ASN A 59 -9.96 -12.29 2.26
C ASN A 59 -9.60 -13.24 3.39
N ARG A 60 -8.38 -13.18 3.91
CA ARG A 60 -7.94 -13.99 5.05
C ARG A 60 -8.42 -13.44 6.39
N LEU A 61 -8.91 -12.23 6.42
CA LEU A 61 -9.41 -11.63 7.66
C LEU A 61 -10.64 -12.39 8.15
N ARG A 62 -10.64 -12.78 9.45
CA ARG A 62 -11.73 -13.58 10.04
C ARG A 62 -12.93 -12.75 10.45
N ASP A 63 -12.73 -11.49 10.81
CA ASP A 63 -13.79 -10.56 11.17
C ASP A 63 -14.51 -10.13 9.88
N GLU A 64 -15.69 -10.71 9.64
CA GLU A 64 -16.46 -10.46 8.40
C GLU A 64 -16.91 -9.01 8.27
N ASP A 65 -17.28 -8.36 9.36
CA ASP A 65 -17.70 -6.96 9.36
C ASP A 65 -16.53 -6.06 8.96
N LYS A 66 -15.38 -6.24 9.59
CA LYS A 66 -14.16 -5.48 9.28
C LYS A 66 -13.71 -5.76 7.85
N LYS A 67 -13.75 -7.02 7.41
CA LYS A 67 -13.39 -7.41 6.05
C LYS A 67 -14.26 -6.68 5.02
N GLN A 68 -15.57 -6.61 5.25
CA GLN A 68 -16.48 -5.91 4.35
C GLN A 68 -16.15 -4.41 4.26
N LYS A 69 -15.84 -3.79 5.39
CA LYS A 69 -15.47 -2.37 5.45
C LYS A 69 -14.17 -2.11 4.67
N ILE A 70 -13.18 -2.97 4.83
CA ILE A 70 -11.90 -2.90 4.11
C ILE A 70 -12.13 -3.05 2.61
N GLN A 71 -12.94 -4.03 2.21
CA GLN A 71 -13.27 -4.26 0.80
C GLN A 71 -14.00 -3.07 0.19
N ASN A 72 -14.84 -2.39 0.97
CA ASN A 72 -15.51 -1.17 0.52
C ASN A 72 -14.50 -0.05 0.24
N LEU A 73 -13.51 0.14 1.10
CA LEU A 73 -12.45 1.13 0.83
C LEU A 73 -11.63 0.77 -0.39
N TYR A 74 -11.38 -0.51 -0.61
CA TYR A 74 -10.59 -1.01 -1.75
C TYR A 74 -11.27 -0.70 -3.09
N GLN A 75 -12.56 -0.42 -3.12
CA GLN A 75 -13.29 -0.06 -4.34
C GLN A 75 -12.74 1.19 -5.03
N VAL A 76 -11.96 2.02 -4.32
CA VAL A 76 -11.32 3.20 -4.92
C VAL A 76 -10.20 2.84 -5.89
N VAL A 77 -9.68 1.62 -5.83
CA VAL A 77 -8.58 1.17 -6.70
C VAL A 77 -8.97 1.29 -8.16
N HIS A 78 -8.13 1.98 -8.94
CA HIS A 78 -8.38 2.23 -10.36
C HIS A 78 -8.01 1.03 -11.22
N LYS A 79 -6.95 0.31 -10.86
CA LYS A 79 -6.40 -0.77 -11.66
C LYS A 79 -5.66 -1.75 -10.76
N GLU A 80 -5.76 -3.03 -11.08
CA GLU A 80 -5.00 -4.06 -10.38
C GLU A 80 -3.77 -4.46 -11.19
N ILE A 81 -2.63 -4.56 -10.50
CA ILE A 81 -1.36 -4.96 -11.09
C ILE A 81 -1.33 -6.50 -11.13
N PRO A 82 -1.03 -7.12 -12.29
CA PRO A 82 -1.00 -8.57 -12.38
C PRO A 82 0.19 -9.18 -11.64
N TYR A 83 -0.04 -10.36 -11.07
CA TYR A 83 1.02 -11.19 -10.53
C TYR A 83 1.65 -11.99 -11.69
N THR A 84 2.97 -11.88 -11.82
CA THR A 84 3.71 -12.50 -12.91
C THR A 84 4.91 -13.31 -12.38
N PRO A 85 5.51 -14.22 -13.17
CA PRO A 85 6.74 -14.89 -12.78
C PRO A 85 7.88 -13.93 -12.41
N ASP A 86 7.98 -12.80 -13.10
CA ASP A 86 9.01 -11.78 -12.78
C ASP A 86 8.79 -11.17 -11.41
N VAL A 87 7.53 -10.91 -11.03
CA VAL A 87 7.17 -10.43 -9.70
C VAL A 87 7.61 -11.45 -8.65
N LYS A 88 7.30 -12.71 -8.86
CA LYS A 88 7.69 -13.79 -7.94
C LYS A 88 9.21 -13.82 -7.77
N LYS A 89 9.94 -13.78 -8.86
CA LYS A 89 11.41 -13.79 -8.85
C LYS A 89 11.97 -12.59 -8.09
N ARG A 90 11.43 -11.40 -8.33
CA ARG A 90 11.86 -10.19 -7.65
C ARG A 90 11.56 -10.26 -6.15
N SER A 91 10.40 -10.76 -5.76
CA SER A 91 10.06 -10.91 -4.34
C SER A 91 11.03 -11.85 -3.62
N GLU A 92 11.44 -12.92 -4.29
CA GLU A 92 12.44 -13.87 -3.74
C GLU A 92 13.79 -13.18 -3.56
N GLU A 93 14.21 -12.34 -4.49
CA GLU A 93 15.43 -11.53 -4.36
C GLU A 93 15.36 -10.60 -3.15
N ILE A 94 14.24 -9.90 -2.98
CA ILE A 94 14.03 -8.99 -1.85
C ILE A 94 14.12 -9.75 -0.52
N MET A 95 13.52 -10.94 -0.43
CA MET A 95 13.57 -11.76 0.77
C MET A 95 14.99 -12.26 1.08
N LYS A 96 15.81 -12.51 0.06
CA LYS A 96 17.21 -12.92 0.25
C LYS A 96 18.08 -11.77 0.76
N LEU A 97 17.77 -10.54 0.36
CA LEU A 97 18.56 -9.36 0.71
C LEU A 97 18.11 -8.71 2.03
N SER A 98 17.02 -9.17 2.62
CA SER A 98 16.42 -8.52 3.77
C SER A 98 15.64 -9.51 4.62
N LYS A 99 15.06 -9.00 5.72
CA LYS A 99 14.14 -9.76 6.57
C LYS A 99 12.67 -9.43 6.28
N ILE A 100 12.40 -8.81 5.13
CA ILE A 100 11.04 -8.49 4.71
C ILE A 100 10.26 -9.78 4.48
N ARG A 101 9.04 -9.83 5.03
CA ARG A 101 8.19 -11.03 4.99
C ARG A 101 7.61 -11.24 3.58
N SER A 102 7.12 -12.46 3.35
CA SER A 102 6.65 -12.91 2.05
C SER A 102 5.61 -12.00 1.40
N PHE A 103 4.51 -11.66 2.11
CA PHE A 103 3.49 -10.77 1.53
C PHE A 103 4.04 -9.37 1.26
N ASP A 104 4.82 -8.83 2.18
CA ASP A 104 5.39 -7.49 2.03
C ASP A 104 6.35 -7.43 0.84
N SER A 105 7.18 -8.46 0.66
CA SER A 105 8.10 -8.53 -0.49
C SER A 105 7.33 -8.64 -1.81
N LEU A 106 6.20 -9.37 -1.83
CA LEU A 106 5.33 -9.44 -3.00
C LEU A 106 4.72 -8.08 -3.33
N HIS A 107 4.24 -7.35 -2.33
CA HIS A 107 3.68 -6.01 -2.56
C HIS A 107 4.72 -5.06 -3.14
N VAL A 108 5.93 -5.07 -2.62
CA VAL A 108 7.02 -4.22 -3.14
C VAL A 108 7.35 -4.62 -4.59
N ALA A 109 7.50 -5.92 -4.86
CA ALA A 109 7.82 -6.41 -6.21
C ALA A 109 6.71 -6.08 -7.21
N ILE A 110 5.44 -6.24 -6.82
CA ILE A 110 4.28 -5.89 -7.64
C ILE A 110 4.32 -4.40 -7.97
N ALA A 111 4.53 -3.56 -6.97
CA ALA A 111 4.59 -2.12 -7.15
C ALA A 111 5.73 -1.71 -8.08
N GLU A 112 6.90 -2.31 -7.94
CA GLU A 112 8.03 -2.07 -8.86
C GLU A 112 7.68 -2.43 -10.30
N SER A 113 6.97 -3.54 -10.51
CA SER A 113 6.63 -4.02 -11.86
C SER A 113 5.73 -3.06 -12.63
N ALA A 114 4.95 -2.24 -11.93
CA ALA A 114 4.03 -1.28 -12.52
C ALA A 114 4.53 0.16 -12.44
N SER A 115 5.78 0.36 -12.06
CA SER A 115 6.39 1.69 -11.91
C SER A 115 5.61 2.60 -10.97
N VAL A 116 5.13 2.01 -9.87
CA VAL A 116 4.48 2.77 -8.79
C VAL A 116 5.49 3.74 -8.19
N ASP A 117 5.03 4.94 -7.87
CA ASP A 117 5.89 5.96 -7.26
C ASP A 117 6.12 5.69 -5.77
N VAL A 118 5.06 5.40 -5.05
CA VAL A 118 5.14 5.19 -3.59
C VAL A 118 4.27 4.03 -3.16
N VAL A 119 4.85 3.13 -2.38
CA VAL A 119 4.13 2.11 -1.61
C VAL A 119 3.90 2.69 -0.21
N LEU A 120 2.64 2.78 0.20
CA LEU A 120 2.27 3.32 1.50
C LEU A 120 2.04 2.19 2.50
N THR A 121 2.63 2.32 3.68
CA THR A 121 2.52 1.33 4.75
C THR A 121 2.55 2.01 6.12
N THR A 122 1.79 1.45 7.07
CA THR A 122 1.86 1.87 8.47
C THR A 122 2.88 1.03 9.28
N ASP A 123 3.51 0.06 8.62
CA ASP A 123 4.51 -0.81 9.25
C ASP A 123 5.89 -0.14 9.23
N ASP A 124 6.33 0.36 10.39
CA ASP A 124 7.62 1.04 10.54
C ASP A 124 8.80 0.14 10.18
N LYS A 125 8.70 -1.15 10.47
CA LYS A 125 9.77 -2.11 10.18
C LYS A 125 9.95 -2.27 8.69
N LEU A 126 8.84 -2.36 7.95
CA LEU A 126 8.89 -2.46 6.49
C LEU A 126 9.49 -1.18 5.90
N GLU A 127 9.01 -0.02 6.33
CA GLU A 127 9.54 1.27 5.85
C GLU A 127 11.05 1.36 6.07
N LYS A 128 11.51 0.99 7.26
CA LYS A 128 12.93 1.03 7.61
C LYS A 128 13.76 0.03 6.79
N MET A 129 13.31 -1.21 6.69
CA MET A 129 14.03 -2.24 5.93
C MET A 129 14.12 -1.87 4.46
N ALA A 130 13.03 -1.35 3.90
CA ALA A 130 13.00 -0.90 2.49
C ALA A 130 13.98 0.22 2.22
N SER A 131 14.21 1.12 3.19
CA SER A 131 15.15 2.24 3.03
C SER A 131 16.61 1.80 2.86
N HIS A 132 16.92 0.56 3.26
CA HIS A 132 18.28 0.00 3.14
C HIS A 132 18.45 -0.83 1.86
N LEU A 133 17.43 -0.94 1.04
CA LEU A 133 17.45 -1.70 -0.21
C LEU A 133 17.43 -0.78 -1.41
N ASP A 134 17.98 -1.27 -2.52
CA ASP A 134 17.89 -0.58 -3.81
C ASP A 134 16.57 -0.98 -4.48
N LEU A 135 15.53 -0.21 -4.21
CA LEU A 135 14.19 -0.45 -4.75
C LEU A 135 13.83 0.64 -5.76
N LYS A 136 13.02 0.26 -6.74
CA LYS A 136 12.48 1.20 -7.75
C LYS A 136 11.30 2.02 -7.22
N VAL A 137 10.80 1.68 -6.05
CA VAL A 137 9.69 2.39 -5.40
C VAL A 137 10.15 2.96 -4.06
N LYS A 138 9.51 4.05 -3.64
CA LYS A 138 9.67 4.57 -2.29
C LYS A 138 8.63 3.87 -1.41
N VAL A 139 9.05 3.43 -0.22
CA VAL A 139 8.14 2.85 0.79
C VAL A 139 8.03 3.85 1.93
N GLN A 140 6.82 4.30 2.24
CA GLN A 140 6.61 5.44 3.12
C GLN A 140 5.33 5.31 3.94
N ASN A 141 5.36 5.87 5.15
CA ASN A 141 4.17 6.01 6.00
C ASN A 141 3.20 7.02 5.36
N PRO A 142 1.88 6.74 5.34
CA PRO A 142 0.90 7.63 4.72
C PRO A 142 0.86 9.03 5.33
N LEU A 143 1.10 9.18 6.63
CA LEU A 143 1.12 10.50 7.27
C LEU A 143 2.30 11.33 6.77
N LYS A 144 3.49 10.73 6.67
CA LYS A 144 4.66 11.40 6.11
C LYS A 144 4.42 11.81 4.66
N PHE A 145 3.80 10.92 3.87
CA PHE A 145 3.48 11.20 2.48
C PHE A 145 2.58 12.43 2.35
N VAL A 146 1.51 12.48 3.13
CA VAL A 146 0.58 13.62 3.12
C VAL A 146 1.29 14.93 3.46
N LEU A 147 2.17 14.91 4.47
CA LEU A 147 2.91 16.10 4.88
C LEU A 147 3.89 16.59 3.81
N GLU A 148 4.40 15.70 2.97
CA GLU A 148 5.33 16.05 1.90
C GLU A 148 4.64 16.54 0.63
N VAL A 149 3.45 16.02 0.29
CA VAL A 149 2.82 16.28 -1.00
C VAL A 149 1.59 17.18 -0.93
N LEU A 150 1.02 17.35 0.24
CA LEU A 150 -0.15 18.21 0.45
C LEU A 150 0.19 19.38 1.40
#